data_8f6833e0933d03f729f36493e3420586
#
_entry.id   8f6833e0933d03f729f36493e3420586
#
_cell.length_a   1.000
_cell.length_b   1.000
_cell.length_c   1.000
_cell.angle_alpha   90.00
_cell.angle_beta   90.00
_cell.angle_gamma   90.00
#
_symmetry.space_group_name_H-M   'P 1'
#
loop_
_entity.id
_entity.type
_entity.pdbx_description
1 polymer ?
#
loop_
_entity_poly.entity_id
_entity_poly.type
_entity_poly.pdbx_seq_one_letter_code
_entity_poly.pdbx_strand_id
1 'polypeptide(L)'
;MRLIAIRTRITFFLQFRFTVFTVIRLRVLAGFYTDNKNHYHPLPLSIPSGTAMLLHIPGLFTREEVLRVRKALEQAEWADGKITAGHQSAKAKHNLQLPEAHPLTKEIGGAMLERLWQNPLFMSAALPHKVFPPLVNCYTGGGSFDFHIDNSVRQAKGSIERVRTDLSSTLFFSDPDDYDGGELVIQHTFGTRQIKLPAGDMLLYPATSLHKVNAVTRGARYASFFWTQSLVRDDGHRTLLFEMDSAIQQLSLDVPDHPSLIQLTGTYHNLLRQWVEV
;
A
#
# COMPACT_ATOMS: atom_id res chain seq x y z
N MET A 1 35.41 -27.43 5.00
CA MET A 1 34.00 -27.16 5.27
C MET A 1 33.61 -25.66 5.27
N ARG A 2 34.33 -24.75 4.60
CA ARG A 2 34.01 -23.29 4.55
C ARG A 2 33.69 -22.74 3.15
N LEU A 3 33.70 -23.55 2.09
CA LEU A 3 33.42 -23.11 0.72
C LEU A 3 31.98 -23.33 0.23
N ILE A 4 31.16 -24.10 0.94
CA ILE A 4 29.78 -24.43 0.51
C ILE A 4 28.79 -23.34 0.93
N ALA A 5 29.06 -22.59 1.99
CA ALA A 5 28.14 -21.57 2.52
C ALA A 5 28.10 -20.26 1.71
N ILE A 6 29.13 -19.97 0.89
CA ILE A 6 29.22 -18.73 0.09
C ILE A 6 28.48 -18.88 -1.26
N ARG A 7 28.45 -20.08 -1.82
CA ARG A 7 27.73 -20.32 -3.11
C ARG A 7 26.22 -20.24 -2.97
N THR A 8 25.65 -20.63 -1.84
CA THR A 8 24.19 -20.66 -1.64
C THR A 8 23.60 -19.24 -1.47
N ARG A 9 24.36 -18.29 -0.90
CA ARG A 9 23.91 -16.91 -0.72
C ARG A 9 23.92 -16.09 -2.02
N ILE A 10 24.87 -16.33 -2.91
CA ILE A 10 24.97 -15.60 -4.20
C ILE A 10 23.88 -16.09 -5.17
N THR A 11 23.53 -17.36 -5.16
CA THR A 11 22.46 -17.92 -6.01
C THR A 11 21.08 -17.43 -5.57
N PHE A 12 20.86 -17.23 -4.27
CA PHE A 12 19.58 -16.69 -3.74
C PHE A 12 19.38 -15.21 -4.11
N PHE A 13 20.44 -14.39 -4.10
CA PHE A 13 20.39 -12.97 -4.48
C PHE A 13 20.20 -12.76 -6.00
N LEU A 14 20.78 -13.60 -6.83
CA LEU A 14 20.59 -13.55 -8.28
C LEU A 14 19.21 -14.07 -8.72
N GLN A 15 18.67 -15.09 -8.05
CA GLN A 15 17.32 -15.59 -8.32
C GLN A 15 16.23 -14.57 -7.91
N PHE A 16 16.46 -13.80 -6.82
CA PHE A 16 15.51 -12.76 -6.38
C PHE A 16 15.46 -11.57 -7.36
N ARG A 17 16.59 -11.16 -7.96
CA ARG A 17 16.62 -10.10 -8.99
C ARG A 17 15.96 -10.53 -10.31
N PHE A 18 16.13 -11.78 -10.71
CA PHE A 18 15.50 -12.30 -11.94
C PHE A 18 13.99 -12.47 -11.78
N THR A 19 13.50 -12.82 -10.59
CA THR A 19 12.07 -13.04 -10.34
C THR A 19 11.27 -11.73 -10.38
N VAL A 20 11.82 -10.61 -9.92
CA VAL A 20 11.14 -9.30 -9.98
C VAL A 20 10.96 -8.85 -11.44
N PHE A 21 11.97 -8.97 -12.30
CA PHE A 21 11.84 -8.61 -13.72
C PHE A 21 10.99 -9.60 -14.53
N THR A 22 11.01 -10.89 -14.19
CA THR A 22 10.20 -11.91 -14.86
C THR A 22 8.73 -11.85 -14.41
N VAL A 23 8.45 -11.50 -13.16
CA VAL A 23 7.07 -11.33 -12.65
C VAL A 23 6.41 -10.09 -13.25
N ILE A 24 7.15 -8.98 -13.43
CA ILE A 24 6.64 -7.81 -14.16
C ILE A 24 6.34 -8.18 -15.63
N ARG A 25 7.17 -9.01 -16.28
CA ARG A 25 7.00 -9.41 -17.69
C ARG A 25 5.87 -10.41 -17.92
N LEU A 26 5.53 -11.26 -16.94
CA LEU A 26 4.51 -12.32 -17.06
C LEU A 26 3.15 -11.95 -16.43
N ARG A 27 3.10 -10.99 -15.50
CA ARG A 27 1.85 -10.61 -14.80
C ARG A 27 1.22 -9.32 -15.28
N VAL A 28 1.92 -8.45 -15.99
CA VAL A 28 1.31 -7.36 -16.78
C VAL A 28 0.44 -7.94 -17.93
N LEU A 29 0.69 -9.20 -18.33
CA LEU A 29 -0.10 -9.90 -19.35
C LEU A 29 -1.19 -10.84 -18.79
N ALA A 30 -1.33 -10.98 -17.46
CA ALA A 30 -2.30 -11.91 -16.86
C ALA A 30 -2.86 -11.40 -15.52
N GLY A 31 -3.27 -10.13 -15.47
CA GLY A 31 -3.92 -9.54 -14.32
C GLY A 31 -5.39 -9.89 -14.22
N PHE A 32 -5.73 -11.15 -13.90
CA PHE A 32 -7.10 -11.52 -13.57
C PHE A 32 -7.28 -11.51 -12.05
N TYR A 33 -8.17 -10.66 -11.55
CA TYR A 33 -8.77 -10.82 -10.24
C TYR A 33 -10.01 -11.70 -10.40
N THR A 34 -9.96 -12.92 -9.88
CA THR A 34 -11.16 -13.76 -9.73
C THR A 34 -11.52 -13.81 -8.25
N ASP A 35 -12.73 -13.38 -7.91
CA ASP A 35 -13.31 -13.77 -6.63
C ASP A 35 -13.66 -15.28 -6.68
N ASN A 36 -13.88 -15.90 -5.50
CA ASN A 36 -14.24 -17.32 -5.36
C ASN A 36 -15.59 -17.70 -6.04
N LYS A 37 -16.18 -16.81 -6.86
CA LYS A 37 -17.46 -17.02 -7.56
C LYS A 37 -17.38 -16.82 -9.07
N ASN A 38 -16.19 -16.78 -9.69
CA ASN A 38 -16.02 -16.62 -11.15
C ASN A 38 -16.73 -15.40 -11.77
N HIS A 39 -16.94 -14.32 -11.02
CA HIS A 39 -17.44 -13.08 -11.57
C HIS A 39 -16.30 -12.13 -11.85
N TYR A 40 -16.14 -11.76 -13.13
CA TYR A 40 -15.27 -10.67 -13.55
C TYR A 40 -15.89 -9.36 -13.10
N HIS A 41 -15.31 -8.71 -12.10
CA HIS A 41 -15.62 -7.32 -11.82
C HIS A 41 -14.66 -6.45 -12.65
N PRO A 42 -15.18 -5.58 -13.54
CA PRO A 42 -14.33 -4.57 -14.16
C PRO A 42 -13.73 -3.73 -13.05
N LEU A 43 -12.43 -3.40 -13.17
CA LEU A 43 -11.78 -2.43 -12.29
C LEU A 43 -12.69 -1.21 -12.17
N PRO A 44 -12.91 -0.64 -10.98
CA PRO A 44 -13.77 0.53 -10.84
C PRO A 44 -13.20 1.69 -11.68
N LEU A 45 -13.76 1.86 -12.88
CA LEU A 45 -13.47 2.94 -13.81
C LEU A 45 -14.09 4.24 -13.28
N SER A 46 -13.49 4.83 -12.25
CA SER A 46 -13.77 6.21 -11.90
C SER A 46 -12.60 6.83 -11.15
N ILE A 47 -11.46 6.95 -11.85
CA ILE A 47 -10.47 7.94 -11.48
C ILE A 47 -10.81 9.16 -12.33
N PRO A 48 -11.21 10.31 -11.74
CA PRO A 48 -11.33 11.54 -12.52
C PRO A 48 -9.93 11.87 -13.06
N SER A 49 -9.80 11.97 -14.38
CA SER A 49 -8.53 12.30 -15.02
C SER A 49 -7.96 13.58 -14.42
N GLY A 50 -6.68 13.54 -14.02
CA GLY A 50 -5.95 14.70 -13.52
C GLY A 50 -5.97 14.90 -11.99
N THR A 51 -6.53 13.98 -11.20
CA THR A 51 -6.44 14.03 -9.73
C THR A 51 -5.38 13.05 -9.22
N ALA A 52 -4.64 13.43 -8.17
CA ALA A 52 -3.74 12.52 -7.48
C ALA A 52 -4.45 11.20 -7.10
N MET A 53 -3.82 10.08 -7.40
CA MET A 53 -4.41 8.75 -7.31
C MET A 53 -4.80 8.41 -5.87
N LEU A 54 -6.11 8.24 -5.62
CA LEU A 54 -6.66 7.71 -4.39
C LEU A 54 -7.30 6.35 -4.72
N LEU A 55 -6.65 5.26 -4.33
CA LEU A 55 -7.01 3.93 -4.79
C LEU A 55 -7.43 3.01 -3.65
N HIS A 56 -8.62 2.44 -3.75
CA HIS A 56 -9.09 1.36 -2.90
C HIS A 56 -8.61 0.01 -3.47
N ILE A 57 -7.87 -0.76 -2.66
CA ILE A 57 -7.42 -2.12 -2.96
C ILE A 57 -8.22 -3.07 -2.06
N PRO A 58 -9.23 -3.76 -2.60
CA PRO A 58 -10.09 -4.63 -1.82
C PRO A 58 -9.41 -5.97 -1.50
N GLY A 59 -9.76 -6.54 -0.35
CA GLY A 59 -9.46 -7.92 -0.01
C GLY A 59 -7.97 -8.28 0.04
N LEU A 60 -7.09 -7.36 0.46
CA LEU A 60 -5.68 -7.68 0.66
C LEU A 60 -5.51 -8.76 1.74
N PHE A 61 -6.41 -8.78 2.73
CA PHE A 61 -6.58 -9.87 3.69
C PHE A 61 -7.99 -10.43 3.61
N THR A 62 -8.11 -11.75 3.71
CA THR A 62 -9.41 -12.42 3.81
C THR A 62 -10.08 -12.14 5.15
N ARG A 63 -11.39 -12.31 5.23
CA ARG A 63 -12.15 -12.14 6.48
C ARG A 63 -11.61 -13.01 7.62
N GLU A 64 -11.24 -14.23 7.33
CA GLU A 64 -10.68 -15.17 8.32
C GLU A 64 -9.33 -14.69 8.86
N GLU A 65 -8.46 -14.19 7.98
CA GLU A 65 -7.17 -13.63 8.38
C GLU A 65 -7.33 -12.38 9.22
N VAL A 66 -8.24 -11.49 8.83
CA VAL A 66 -8.60 -10.29 9.63
C VAL A 66 -9.02 -10.68 11.03
N LEU A 67 -9.90 -11.68 11.18
CA LEU A 67 -10.36 -12.13 12.50
C LEU A 67 -9.22 -12.66 13.36
N ARG A 68 -8.26 -13.40 12.77
CA ARG A 68 -7.06 -13.87 13.49
C ARG A 68 -6.18 -12.71 13.93
N VAL A 69 -5.91 -11.75 13.02
CA VAL A 69 -5.13 -10.55 13.31
C VAL A 69 -5.80 -9.71 14.41
N ARG A 70 -7.10 -9.46 14.30
CA ARG A 70 -7.88 -8.71 15.31
C ARG A 70 -7.75 -9.31 16.70
N LYS A 71 -7.98 -10.62 16.82
CA LYS A 71 -7.86 -11.32 18.10
C LYS A 71 -6.46 -11.16 18.73
N ALA A 72 -5.41 -11.19 17.92
CA ALA A 72 -4.05 -10.98 18.39
C ALA A 72 -3.80 -9.50 18.79
N LEU A 73 -4.33 -8.54 18.03
CA LEU A 73 -4.21 -7.11 18.31
C LEU A 73 -4.94 -6.70 19.58
N GLU A 74 -6.09 -7.30 19.89
CA GLU A 74 -6.86 -7.05 21.11
C GLU A 74 -6.14 -7.49 22.39
N GLN A 75 -5.21 -8.43 22.28
CA GLN A 75 -4.40 -8.96 23.38
C GLN A 75 -3.00 -8.39 23.44
N ALA A 76 -2.61 -7.55 22.49
CA ALA A 76 -1.27 -7.03 22.37
C ALA A 76 -0.97 -5.90 23.37
N GLU A 77 0.30 -5.73 23.73
CA GLU A 77 0.78 -4.61 24.54
C GLU A 77 1.07 -3.40 23.65
N TRP A 78 0.26 -2.38 23.81
CA TRP A 78 0.34 -1.15 23.03
C TRP A 78 1.22 -0.09 23.71
N ALA A 79 1.98 0.65 22.90
CA ALA A 79 2.76 1.81 23.34
C ALA A 79 2.13 3.11 22.82
N ASP A 80 2.54 4.27 23.39
CA ASP A 80 2.14 5.58 22.86
C ASP A 80 2.68 5.77 21.44
N GLY A 81 1.80 6.06 20.50
CA GLY A 81 2.15 6.21 19.09
C GLY A 81 3.03 7.42 18.77
N LYS A 82 3.23 8.34 19.71
CA LYS A 82 4.15 9.47 19.56
C LYS A 82 5.60 9.05 19.32
N ILE A 83 6.00 7.85 19.75
CA ILE A 83 7.37 7.32 19.61
C ILE A 83 7.84 7.22 18.15
N THR A 84 6.93 7.18 17.17
CA THR A 84 7.24 7.10 15.73
C THR A 84 6.97 8.40 14.98
N ALA A 85 6.41 9.39 15.64
CA ALA A 85 6.13 10.69 15.05
C ALA A 85 7.34 11.63 15.13
N GLY A 86 7.54 12.45 14.10
CA GLY A 86 8.48 13.59 14.17
C GLY A 86 8.00 14.61 15.21
N HIS A 87 8.91 15.50 15.65
CA HIS A 87 8.65 16.44 16.75
C HIS A 87 7.33 17.22 16.60
N GLN A 88 7.00 17.67 15.41
CA GLN A 88 5.79 18.43 15.14
C GLN A 88 4.54 17.53 15.13
N SER A 89 4.61 16.40 14.44
CA SER A 89 3.52 15.43 14.35
C SER A 89 3.20 14.75 15.70
N ALA A 90 4.19 14.61 16.59
CA ALA A 90 4.00 14.05 17.92
C ALA A 90 3.02 14.87 18.79
N LYS A 91 2.92 16.20 18.56
CA LYS A 91 1.98 17.07 19.28
C LYS A 91 0.52 16.84 18.87
N ALA A 92 0.32 16.41 17.65
CA ALA A 92 -0.99 16.19 17.02
C ALA A 92 -1.46 14.74 17.04
N LYS A 93 -0.58 13.80 17.48
CA LYS A 93 -0.83 12.36 17.43
C LYS A 93 -1.25 11.82 18.80
N HIS A 94 -2.48 11.34 18.88
CA HIS A 94 -3.08 10.73 20.06
C HIS A 94 -3.59 9.32 19.71
N ASN A 95 -2.69 8.34 19.63
CA ASN A 95 -3.04 6.96 19.32
C ASN A 95 -2.08 5.99 20.01
N LEU A 96 -2.42 4.73 19.93
CA LEU A 96 -1.56 3.62 20.34
C LEU A 96 -0.87 3.02 19.11
N GLN A 97 0.33 2.48 19.30
CA GLN A 97 1.08 1.82 18.24
C GLN A 97 1.84 0.62 18.79
N LEU A 98 1.88 -0.47 18.03
CA LEU A 98 2.79 -1.57 18.35
C LEU A 98 4.24 -1.14 18.07
N PRO A 99 5.19 -1.45 18.97
CA PRO A 99 6.60 -1.22 18.68
C PRO A 99 7.04 -1.90 17.37
N GLU A 100 7.95 -1.28 16.62
CA GLU A 100 8.49 -1.85 15.36
C GLU A 100 9.11 -3.24 15.58
N ALA A 101 9.75 -3.46 16.73
CA ALA A 101 10.38 -4.74 17.09
C ALA A 101 9.39 -5.80 17.58
N HIS A 102 8.12 -5.44 17.84
CA HIS A 102 7.13 -6.37 18.38
C HIS A 102 6.91 -7.55 17.41
N PRO A 103 6.87 -8.82 17.89
CA PRO A 103 6.70 -9.99 17.03
C PRO A 103 5.47 -9.89 16.12
N LEU A 104 4.33 -9.45 16.64
CA LEU A 104 3.08 -9.28 15.90
C LEU A 104 3.20 -8.22 14.79
N THR A 105 3.95 -7.12 15.02
CA THR A 105 4.22 -6.11 13.97
C THR A 105 4.97 -6.74 12.81
N LYS A 106 5.97 -7.57 13.10
CA LYS A 106 6.78 -8.27 12.08
C LYS A 106 5.96 -9.33 11.33
N GLU A 107 5.13 -10.07 12.03
CA GLU A 107 4.27 -11.11 11.46
C GLU A 107 3.24 -10.48 10.50
N ILE A 108 2.49 -9.48 10.96
CA ILE A 108 1.52 -8.74 10.13
C ILE A 108 2.24 -8.09 8.95
N GLY A 109 3.36 -7.41 9.19
CA GLY A 109 4.14 -6.74 8.15
C GLY A 109 4.66 -7.71 7.09
N GLY A 110 5.18 -8.86 7.50
CA GLY A 110 5.64 -9.92 6.57
C GLY A 110 4.52 -10.45 5.70
N ALA A 111 3.37 -10.77 6.31
CA ALA A 111 2.19 -11.22 5.60
C ALA A 111 1.64 -10.16 4.62
N MET A 112 1.68 -8.87 4.99
CA MET A 112 1.30 -7.77 4.11
C MET A 112 2.24 -7.67 2.91
N LEU A 113 3.56 -7.65 3.13
CA LEU A 113 4.55 -7.53 2.06
C LEU A 113 4.41 -8.66 1.04
N GLU A 114 4.21 -9.90 1.50
CA GLU A 114 3.99 -11.04 0.61
C GLU A 114 2.78 -10.82 -0.31
N ARG A 115 1.65 -10.35 0.23
CA ARG A 115 0.43 -10.09 -0.54
C ARG A 115 0.56 -8.89 -1.46
N LEU A 116 1.21 -7.82 -1.03
CA LEU A 116 1.43 -6.63 -1.84
C LEU A 116 2.22 -6.95 -3.12
N TRP A 117 3.29 -7.74 -3.00
CA TRP A 117 4.09 -8.16 -4.16
C TRP A 117 3.33 -9.08 -5.12
N GLN A 118 2.24 -9.69 -4.68
CA GLN A 118 1.37 -10.54 -5.50
C GLN A 118 0.11 -9.82 -5.98
N ASN A 119 -0.18 -8.61 -5.46
CA ASN A 119 -1.39 -7.86 -5.81
C ASN A 119 -1.16 -7.05 -7.09
N PRO A 120 -1.82 -7.39 -8.23
CA PRO A 120 -1.59 -6.71 -9.50
C PRO A 120 -2.01 -5.23 -9.47
N LEU A 121 -3.06 -4.89 -8.72
CA LEU A 121 -3.53 -3.52 -8.60
C LEU A 121 -2.52 -2.64 -7.85
N PHE A 122 -1.94 -3.15 -6.74
CA PHE A 122 -0.85 -2.47 -6.05
C PHE A 122 0.40 -2.31 -6.93
N MET A 123 0.78 -3.38 -7.64
CA MET A 123 1.98 -3.37 -8.49
C MET A 123 1.86 -2.36 -9.63
N SER A 124 0.70 -2.29 -10.29
CA SER A 124 0.45 -1.35 -11.38
C SER A 124 0.36 0.10 -10.88
N ALA A 125 -0.36 0.33 -9.77
CA ALA A 125 -0.58 1.67 -9.26
C ALA A 125 0.62 2.27 -8.53
N ALA A 126 1.31 1.48 -7.71
CA ALA A 126 2.42 1.97 -6.90
C ALA A 126 3.76 1.94 -7.63
N LEU A 127 3.95 1.06 -8.63
CA LEU A 127 5.25 0.80 -9.27
C LEU A 127 6.35 0.69 -8.21
N PRO A 128 6.24 -0.25 -7.23
CA PRO A 128 7.03 -0.19 -6.00
C PRO A 128 8.50 -0.50 -6.25
N HIS A 129 9.39 0.37 -5.76
CA HIS A 129 10.82 0.14 -5.66
C HIS A 129 11.20 -0.39 -4.28
N LYS A 130 10.72 0.29 -3.22
CA LYS A 130 10.92 -0.10 -1.82
C LYS A 130 9.63 0.10 -1.04
N VAL A 131 9.36 -0.80 -0.11
CA VAL A 131 8.25 -0.66 0.84
C VAL A 131 8.84 -0.56 2.24
N PHE A 132 8.49 0.49 2.98
CA PHE A 132 8.84 0.63 4.39
C PHE A 132 8.13 -0.47 5.19
N PRO A 133 8.78 -1.12 6.16
CA PRO A 133 8.15 -2.15 6.98
C PRO A 133 6.84 -1.66 7.59
N PRO A 134 5.70 -2.36 7.36
CA PRO A 134 4.41 -1.93 7.86
C PRO A 134 4.38 -1.79 9.40
N LEU A 135 3.75 -0.72 9.86
CA LEU A 135 3.53 -0.40 11.27
C LEU A 135 2.05 -0.63 11.61
N VAL A 136 1.74 -0.86 12.88
CA VAL A 136 0.38 -1.14 13.32
C VAL A 136 -0.04 -0.15 14.40
N ASN A 137 -1.21 0.46 14.23
CA ASN A 137 -1.77 1.42 15.16
C ASN A 137 -3.21 1.06 15.61
N CYS A 138 -3.59 1.65 16.75
CA CYS A 138 -4.93 1.60 17.30
C CYS A 138 -5.37 2.99 17.72
N TYR A 139 -6.60 3.37 17.36
CA TYR A 139 -7.28 4.56 17.83
C TYR A 139 -8.50 4.14 18.61
N THR A 140 -8.63 4.63 19.86
CA THR A 140 -9.73 4.35 20.77
C THR A 140 -9.84 5.48 21.80
N GLY A 141 -10.97 5.60 22.50
CA GLY A 141 -11.12 6.51 23.63
C GLY A 141 -10.82 7.98 23.33
N GLY A 142 -11.24 8.50 22.20
CA GLY A 142 -10.96 9.86 21.74
C GLY A 142 -9.66 10.00 20.95
N GLY A 143 -8.94 8.89 20.72
CA GLY A 143 -7.70 8.87 19.96
C GLY A 143 -7.87 9.42 18.55
N SER A 144 -6.92 10.24 18.11
CA SER A 144 -6.93 10.96 16.83
C SER A 144 -5.52 11.24 16.31
N PHE A 145 -5.42 11.67 15.09
CA PHE A 145 -4.20 12.25 14.54
C PHE A 145 -4.61 13.45 13.67
N ASP A 146 -4.22 14.66 14.08
CA ASP A 146 -4.64 15.87 13.40
C ASP A 146 -3.94 16.04 12.05
N PHE A 147 -4.33 17.04 11.27
CA PHE A 147 -3.82 17.28 9.93
C PHE A 147 -2.30 17.36 9.89
N HIS A 148 -1.73 16.54 9.03
CA HIS A 148 -0.29 16.45 8.78
C HIS A 148 0.00 15.98 7.36
N ILE A 149 1.25 16.17 6.95
CA ILE A 149 1.84 15.55 5.77
C ILE A 149 2.89 14.58 6.27
N ASP A 150 3.01 13.43 5.62
CA ASP A 150 4.00 12.42 5.97
C ASP A 150 5.45 12.91 5.76
N ASN A 151 6.37 12.39 6.58
CA ASN A 151 7.80 12.70 6.41
C ASN A 151 8.29 12.18 5.05
N SER A 152 8.98 13.00 4.29
CA SER A 152 9.44 12.71 2.93
C SER A 152 10.41 11.53 2.81
N VAL A 153 11.11 11.19 3.90
CA VAL A 153 12.06 10.07 3.96
C VAL A 153 11.91 9.35 5.30
N ARG A 154 11.84 8.03 5.26
CA ARG A 154 11.79 7.17 6.44
C ARG A 154 13.01 6.24 6.47
N GLN A 155 13.42 5.89 7.68
CA GLN A 155 14.46 4.89 7.92
C GLN A 155 13.96 3.97 9.04
N ALA A 156 13.91 2.66 8.77
CA ALA A 156 13.53 1.69 9.78
C ALA A 156 14.61 1.60 10.87
N LYS A 157 14.18 1.39 12.11
CA LYS A 157 15.11 1.28 13.26
C LYS A 157 16.10 0.13 13.04
N GLY A 158 17.38 0.44 13.15
CA GLY A 158 18.46 -0.54 12.92
C GLY A 158 18.81 -0.82 11.46
N SER A 159 18.18 -0.13 10.51
CA SER A 159 18.52 -0.19 9.09
C SER A 159 19.32 1.04 8.66
N ILE A 160 20.25 0.89 7.71
CA ILE A 160 20.91 2.01 7.02
C ILE A 160 20.12 2.46 5.78
N GLU A 161 19.15 1.65 5.34
CA GLU A 161 18.34 1.97 4.17
C GLU A 161 17.32 3.06 4.47
N ARG A 162 17.23 4.00 3.54
CA ARG A 162 16.21 5.05 3.53
C ARG A 162 15.17 4.74 2.46
N VAL A 163 13.92 5.06 2.77
CA VAL A 163 12.77 4.93 1.86
C VAL A 163 12.17 6.31 1.67
N ARG A 164 12.15 6.80 0.44
CA ARG A 164 11.40 8.00 0.05
C ARG A 164 9.90 7.66 0.12
N THR A 165 9.11 8.50 0.74
CA THR A 165 7.68 8.27 0.91
C THR A 165 6.91 8.92 -0.23
N ASP A 166 6.77 8.23 -1.35
CA ASP A 166 6.00 8.72 -2.49
C ASP A 166 4.51 8.44 -2.29
N LEU A 167 4.21 7.28 -1.75
CA LEU A 167 2.85 6.81 -1.50
C LEU A 167 2.69 6.39 -0.04
N SER A 168 1.53 6.71 0.53
CA SER A 168 1.06 6.24 1.83
C SER A 168 -0.02 5.19 1.66
N SER A 169 -0.03 4.19 2.55
CA SER A 169 -1.01 3.12 2.55
C SER A 169 -1.59 2.90 3.93
N THR A 170 -2.88 2.61 3.99
CA THR A 170 -3.58 2.21 5.21
C THR A 170 -4.41 0.95 4.94
N LEU A 171 -4.07 -0.15 5.60
CA LEU A 171 -4.85 -1.38 5.63
C LEU A 171 -5.71 -1.39 6.89
N PHE A 172 -7.02 -1.59 6.72
CA PHE A 172 -7.97 -1.59 7.83
C PHE A 172 -8.14 -3.00 8.40
N PHE A 173 -8.13 -3.11 9.73
CA PHE A 173 -8.44 -4.35 10.45
C PHE A 173 -9.74 -4.25 11.28
N SER A 174 -10.38 -3.08 11.33
CA SER A 174 -11.72 -2.86 11.90
C SER A 174 -12.71 -2.57 10.79
N ASP A 175 -13.89 -3.17 10.87
CA ASP A 175 -14.99 -2.82 9.96
C ASP A 175 -15.53 -1.40 10.29
N PRO A 176 -16.14 -0.70 9.32
CA PRO A 176 -16.70 0.64 9.53
C PRO A 176 -17.66 0.74 10.71
N ASP A 177 -18.43 -0.32 11.01
CA ASP A 177 -19.43 -0.36 12.08
C ASP A 177 -18.85 -0.71 13.46
N ASP A 178 -17.59 -1.16 13.53
CA ASP A 178 -16.91 -1.50 14.79
C ASP A 178 -16.59 -0.26 15.64
N TYR A 179 -16.57 0.94 15.02
CA TYR A 179 -16.16 2.18 15.70
C TYR A 179 -16.86 3.41 15.12
N ASP A 180 -17.07 4.43 15.95
CA ASP A 180 -17.58 5.73 15.55
C ASP A 180 -16.44 6.75 15.45
N GLY A 181 -16.51 7.66 14.47
CA GLY A 181 -15.39 8.52 14.11
C GLY A 181 -14.30 7.73 13.40
N GLY A 182 -13.03 8.12 13.56
CA GLY A 182 -11.87 7.40 13.05
C GLY A 182 -11.73 7.39 11.52
N GLU A 183 -12.49 8.23 10.81
CA GLU A 183 -12.33 8.36 9.35
C GLU A 183 -10.92 8.84 9.02
N LEU A 184 -10.29 8.21 8.03
CA LEU A 184 -9.13 8.78 7.35
C LEU A 184 -9.63 9.90 6.44
N VAL A 185 -9.28 11.12 6.78
CA VAL A 185 -9.69 12.33 6.05
C VAL A 185 -8.53 12.78 5.20
N ILE A 186 -8.72 12.84 3.88
CA ILE A 186 -7.70 13.30 2.92
C ILE A 186 -8.21 14.56 2.23
N GLN A 187 -7.41 15.61 2.28
CA GLN A 187 -7.71 16.88 1.62
C GLN A 187 -7.07 16.91 0.25
N HIS A 188 -7.88 17.17 -0.77
CA HIS A 188 -7.47 17.35 -2.15
C HIS A 188 -7.84 18.73 -2.65
N THR A 189 -7.29 19.12 -3.81
CA THR A 189 -7.60 20.40 -4.48
C THR A 189 -9.11 20.60 -4.71
N PHE A 190 -9.85 19.53 -4.93
CA PHE A 190 -11.29 19.56 -5.23
C PHE A 190 -12.19 19.14 -4.06
N GLY A 191 -11.67 19.18 -2.84
CA GLY A 191 -12.44 18.88 -1.64
C GLY A 191 -11.81 17.87 -0.71
N THR A 192 -12.59 17.42 0.27
CA THR A 192 -12.15 16.50 1.32
C THR A 192 -12.86 15.15 1.16
N ARG A 193 -12.12 14.06 1.27
CA ARG A 193 -12.66 12.70 1.33
C ARG A 193 -12.53 12.14 2.74
N GLN A 194 -13.63 11.57 3.25
CA GLN A 194 -13.65 10.83 4.51
C GLN A 194 -13.82 9.35 4.20
N ILE A 195 -12.90 8.52 4.71
CA ILE A 195 -12.75 7.14 4.27
C ILE A 195 -12.74 6.21 5.47
N LYS A 196 -13.62 5.21 5.43
CA LYS A 196 -13.63 4.01 6.25
C LYS A 196 -13.85 2.84 5.31
N LEU A 197 -12.90 1.92 5.23
CA LEU A 197 -13.00 0.73 4.38
C LEU A 197 -13.32 -0.52 5.22
N PRO A 198 -13.91 -1.54 4.61
CA PRO A 198 -14.08 -2.85 5.23
C PRO A 198 -12.74 -3.40 5.73
N ALA A 199 -12.79 -4.19 6.79
CA ALA A 199 -11.60 -4.85 7.31
C ALA A 199 -11.04 -5.87 6.30
N GLY A 200 -9.73 -5.77 6.04
CA GLY A 200 -9.03 -6.50 4.98
C GLY A 200 -8.74 -5.66 3.73
N ASP A 201 -9.37 -4.51 3.60
CA ASP A 201 -9.18 -3.59 2.48
C ASP A 201 -8.12 -2.54 2.77
N MET A 202 -7.45 -2.07 1.73
CA MET A 202 -6.37 -1.10 1.83
C MET A 202 -6.68 0.15 0.99
N LEU A 203 -6.29 1.31 1.52
CA LEU A 203 -6.23 2.56 0.79
C LEU A 203 -4.78 2.88 0.42
N LEU A 204 -4.55 3.25 -0.84
CA LEU A 204 -3.29 3.78 -1.36
C LEU A 204 -3.51 5.23 -1.81
N TYR A 205 -2.64 6.15 -1.38
CA TYR A 205 -2.75 7.57 -1.70
C TYR A 205 -1.37 8.25 -1.69
N PRO A 206 -1.20 9.42 -2.36
CA PRO A 206 0.06 10.15 -2.34
C PRO A 206 0.44 10.60 -0.94
N ALA A 207 1.68 10.36 -0.53
CA ALA A 207 2.20 10.77 0.78
C ALA A 207 2.31 12.31 0.93
N THR A 208 2.20 13.05 -0.18
CA THR A 208 2.12 14.50 -0.24
C THR A 208 0.76 15.06 0.18
N SER A 209 -0.26 14.20 0.33
CA SER A 209 -1.62 14.60 0.70
C SER A 209 -1.67 15.10 2.16
N LEU A 210 -2.33 16.23 2.39
CA LEU A 210 -2.68 16.67 3.74
C LEU A 210 -3.81 15.78 4.26
N HIS A 211 -3.58 15.08 5.38
CA HIS A 211 -4.53 14.10 5.91
C HIS A 211 -4.56 14.05 7.43
N LYS A 212 -5.63 13.49 7.97
CA LYS A 212 -5.83 13.27 9.41
C LYS A 212 -6.63 12.00 9.69
N VAL A 213 -6.64 11.57 10.95
CA VAL A 213 -7.60 10.57 11.45
C VAL A 213 -8.49 11.26 12.50
N ASN A 214 -9.79 11.29 12.23
CA ASN A 214 -10.78 11.84 13.17
C ASN A 214 -10.76 11.06 14.49
N ALA A 215 -11.21 11.72 15.58
CA ALA A 215 -11.30 11.08 16.89
C ALA A 215 -12.23 9.86 16.85
N VAL A 216 -11.77 8.74 17.44
CA VAL A 216 -12.59 7.55 17.65
C VAL A 216 -13.34 7.69 18.95
N THR A 217 -14.65 7.88 18.88
CA THR A 217 -15.50 8.17 20.05
C THR A 217 -16.13 6.90 20.67
N ARG A 218 -16.27 5.82 19.89
CA ARG A 218 -16.73 4.50 20.32
C ARG A 218 -15.88 3.42 19.65
N GLY A 219 -15.65 2.30 20.33
CA GLY A 219 -14.94 1.14 19.78
C GLY A 219 -13.45 1.39 19.59
N ALA A 220 -12.86 0.61 18.67
CA ALA A 220 -11.44 0.69 18.36
C ALA A 220 -11.18 0.51 16.85
N ARG A 221 -10.39 1.44 16.28
CA ARG A 221 -9.91 1.38 14.91
C ARG A 221 -8.49 0.81 14.89
N TYR A 222 -8.37 -0.44 14.49
CA TYR A 222 -7.08 -1.08 14.21
C TYR A 222 -6.73 -0.93 12.74
N ALA A 223 -5.49 -0.54 12.46
CA ALA A 223 -4.99 -0.43 11.09
C ALA A 223 -3.49 -0.68 11.02
N SER A 224 -3.02 -1.11 9.85
CA SER A 224 -1.61 -1.05 9.49
C SER A 224 -1.38 0.09 8.51
N PHE A 225 -0.23 0.74 8.61
CA PHE A 225 0.15 1.83 7.71
C PHE A 225 1.62 1.72 7.33
N PHE A 226 1.95 2.14 6.12
CA PHE A 226 3.30 2.09 5.58
C PHE A 226 3.46 3.04 4.41
N TRP A 227 4.70 3.17 3.95
CA TRP A 227 5.05 4.01 2.81
C TRP A 227 5.73 3.20 1.73
N THR A 228 5.51 3.61 0.50
CA THR A 228 6.14 3.02 -0.68
C THR A 228 6.96 4.08 -1.40
N GLN A 229 8.24 3.78 -1.64
CA GLN A 229 9.03 4.47 -2.64
C GLN A 229 8.71 3.85 -3.98
N SER A 230 8.18 4.66 -4.88
CA SER A 230 7.89 4.25 -6.25
C SER A 230 9.15 4.31 -7.13
N LEU A 231 9.17 3.48 -8.16
CA LEU A 231 10.10 3.61 -9.28
C LEU A 231 9.90 4.92 -10.05
N VAL A 232 8.68 5.49 -9.99
CA VAL A 232 8.33 6.76 -10.63
C VAL A 232 7.95 7.75 -9.54
N ARG A 233 8.76 8.79 -9.35
CA ARG A 233 8.60 9.77 -8.28
C ARG A 233 7.36 10.65 -8.45
N ASP A 234 7.11 11.10 -9.66
CA ASP A 234 6.04 12.05 -9.96
C ASP A 234 4.65 11.40 -9.90
N ASP A 235 3.73 11.99 -9.14
CA ASP A 235 2.37 11.48 -8.94
C ASP A 235 1.56 11.50 -10.26
N GLY A 236 1.75 12.52 -11.09
CA GLY A 236 1.07 12.65 -12.38
C GLY A 236 1.53 11.57 -13.35
N HIS A 237 2.85 11.33 -13.43
CA HIS A 237 3.41 10.26 -14.26
C HIS A 237 2.92 8.89 -13.82
N ARG A 238 2.84 8.61 -12.50
CA ARG A 238 2.29 7.34 -11.99
C ARG A 238 0.82 7.19 -12.37
N THR A 239 0.04 8.26 -12.23
CA THR A 239 -1.39 8.25 -12.61
C THR A 239 -1.56 7.93 -14.09
N LEU A 240 -0.80 8.61 -14.97
CA LEU A 240 -0.84 8.36 -16.41
C LEU A 240 -0.46 6.91 -16.78
N LEU A 241 0.59 6.37 -16.14
CA LEU A 241 0.98 4.98 -16.35
C LEU A 241 -0.09 4.00 -15.87
N PHE A 242 -0.69 4.25 -14.71
CA PHE A 242 -1.76 3.40 -14.17
C PHE A 242 -3.02 3.43 -15.04
N GLU A 243 -3.46 4.61 -15.50
CA GLU A 243 -4.59 4.76 -16.41
C GLU A 243 -4.34 4.06 -17.76
N MET A 244 -3.11 4.21 -18.30
CA MET A 244 -2.72 3.55 -19.55
C MET A 244 -2.66 2.03 -19.40
N ASP A 245 -2.09 1.52 -18.32
CA ASP A 245 -2.03 0.08 -18.02
C ASP A 245 -3.45 -0.49 -17.86
N SER A 246 -4.33 0.20 -17.13
CA SER A 246 -5.73 -0.18 -16.96
C SER A 246 -6.48 -0.25 -18.29
N ALA A 247 -6.26 0.74 -19.17
CA ALA A 247 -6.87 0.76 -20.50
C ALA A 247 -6.35 -0.37 -21.39
N ILE A 248 -5.05 -0.67 -21.35
CA ILE A 248 -4.45 -1.79 -22.10
C ILE A 248 -5.01 -3.12 -21.59
N GLN A 249 -5.14 -3.30 -20.27
CA GLN A 249 -5.71 -4.51 -19.68
C GLN A 249 -7.17 -4.70 -20.12
N GLN A 250 -7.99 -3.64 -20.04
CA GLN A 250 -9.39 -3.69 -20.48
C GLN A 250 -9.49 -4.04 -21.97
N LEU A 251 -8.72 -3.36 -22.81
CA LEU A 251 -8.71 -3.62 -24.27
C LEU A 251 -8.25 -5.05 -24.58
N SER A 252 -7.30 -5.59 -23.80
CA SER A 252 -6.84 -6.98 -23.96
C SER A 252 -7.93 -8.01 -23.62
N LEU A 253 -8.86 -7.67 -22.74
CA LEU A 253 -10.03 -8.51 -22.44
C LEU A 253 -11.09 -8.42 -23.53
N ASP A 254 -11.36 -7.20 -24.01
CA ASP A 254 -12.43 -6.94 -24.96
C ASP A 254 -12.05 -7.38 -26.40
N VAL A 255 -10.78 -7.16 -26.78
CA VAL A 255 -10.25 -7.46 -28.14
C VAL A 255 -8.81 -7.98 -28.05
N PRO A 256 -8.58 -9.21 -27.60
CA PRO A 256 -7.26 -9.74 -27.23
C PRO A 256 -6.22 -9.73 -28.37
N ASP A 257 -6.66 -9.84 -29.63
CA ASP A 257 -5.76 -9.89 -30.79
C ASP A 257 -5.64 -8.54 -31.53
N HIS A 258 -6.08 -7.44 -30.89
CA HIS A 258 -6.01 -6.14 -31.55
C HIS A 258 -4.55 -5.67 -31.73
N PRO A 259 -4.09 -5.36 -32.96
CA PRO A 259 -2.67 -5.04 -33.23
C PRO A 259 -2.19 -3.80 -32.45
N SER A 260 -3.06 -2.87 -32.09
CA SER A 260 -2.71 -1.70 -31.27
C SER A 260 -2.27 -2.06 -29.84
N LEU A 261 -2.57 -3.24 -29.31
CA LEU A 261 -2.13 -3.67 -28.01
C LEU A 261 -0.59 -3.71 -27.92
N ILE A 262 0.08 -4.19 -28.97
CA ILE A 262 1.55 -4.21 -29.06
C ILE A 262 2.10 -2.77 -28.99
N GLN A 263 1.47 -1.85 -29.72
CA GLN A 263 1.86 -0.45 -29.78
C GLN A 263 1.67 0.26 -28.44
N LEU A 264 0.49 0.09 -27.81
CA LEU A 264 0.14 0.69 -26.52
C LEU A 264 1.06 0.17 -25.41
N THR A 265 1.28 -1.16 -25.36
CA THR A 265 2.20 -1.78 -24.40
C THR A 265 3.62 -1.28 -24.62
N GLY A 266 4.07 -1.15 -25.88
CA GLY A 266 5.38 -0.59 -26.22
C GLY A 266 5.51 0.87 -25.76
N THR A 267 4.48 1.69 -25.95
CA THR A 267 4.44 3.08 -25.50
C THR A 267 4.50 3.15 -23.98
N TYR A 268 3.70 2.36 -23.27
CA TYR A 268 3.74 2.24 -21.81
C TYR A 268 5.16 1.96 -21.29
N HIS A 269 5.82 0.95 -21.83
CA HIS A 269 7.17 0.60 -21.39
C HIS A 269 8.22 1.67 -21.75
N ASN A 270 8.04 2.40 -22.84
CA ASN A 270 8.93 3.49 -23.20
C ASN A 270 8.76 4.70 -22.28
N LEU A 271 7.53 5.05 -21.90
CA LEU A 271 7.27 6.08 -20.89
C LEU A 271 7.83 5.67 -19.52
N LEU A 272 7.62 4.42 -19.11
CA LEU A 272 8.17 3.90 -17.87
C LEU A 272 9.70 4.00 -17.83
N ARG A 273 10.41 3.65 -18.94
CA ARG A 273 11.89 3.82 -19.03
C ARG A 273 12.34 5.25 -18.88
N GLN A 274 11.55 6.22 -19.36
CA GLN A 274 11.89 7.64 -19.24
C GLN A 274 11.73 8.18 -17.82
N TRP A 275 10.76 7.62 -17.06
CA TRP A 275 10.37 8.17 -15.77
C TRP A 275 10.86 7.36 -14.58
N VAL A 276 11.42 6.16 -14.82
CA VAL A 276 11.93 5.31 -13.74
C VAL A 276 13.21 5.88 -13.13
N GLU A 277 13.26 5.90 -11.79
CA GLU A 277 14.43 6.23 -10.97
C GLU A 277 14.83 4.97 -10.17
N VAL A 278 16.01 4.40 -10.45
CA VAL A 278 16.56 3.21 -9.79
C VAL A 278 17.83 3.50 -9.02
#